data_9161f65e1f14cf5d541deb3814d3d6ce
#
_entry.id   9161f65e1f14cf5d541deb3814d3d6ce
#
_cell.length_a   1.000
_cell.length_b   1.000
_cell.length_c   1.000
_cell.angle_alpha   90.00
_cell.angle_beta   90.00
_cell.angle_gamma   90.00
#
_symmetry.space_group_name_H-M   'P 1'
#
loop_
_entity.id
_entity.type
_entity.pdbx_description
1 polymer ?
#
loop_
_entity_poly.entity_id
_entity_poly.type
_entity_poly.pdbx_seq_one_letter_code
_entity_poly.pdbx_strand_id
1 'polypeptide(L)'
;DSDAFIHVIRNFTEFGCKEPEPYNDFKKIDQEFILSDLIVVEKRLERLELDKKRGKKVDPKEIELLNQCKEKLETETPLRKVPELGQAHLLRGYAFLSAKPVLVLFNNDDENDNLPHVDKLTDIEKCMVIKGKLEQELAYMSEEEAKEFLLEFNITSSAMDRVIKMSYQLLGLISFFTVGEDEVKAWTIKKDMQAMDAAGEIHSDIKKGFIRAEVLAYDDLTDAGTYNEARKKGTVSLEGKTYIVADGDIINFRFNV
;
A
#
# COMPACT_ATOMS: atom_id res chain seq x y z
N ASP A 1 12.56 7.44 0.76
CA ASP A 1 11.18 7.69 0.35
C ASP A 1 10.38 6.40 0.42
N SER A 2 9.41 6.34 1.33
CA SER A 2 8.47 5.22 1.48
C SER A 2 7.06 5.72 1.16
N ASP A 3 6.21 4.85 0.58
CA ASP A 3 4.82 5.20 0.25
C ASP A 3 3.84 4.92 1.39
N ALA A 4 4.21 4.06 2.34
CA ALA A 4 3.45 3.72 3.54
C ALA A 4 4.38 3.32 4.68
N PHE A 5 3.84 3.20 5.88
CA PHE A 5 4.55 2.68 7.06
C PHE A 5 3.94 1.38 7.54
N ILE A 6 4.80 0.49 8.05
CA ILE A 6 4.40 -0.66 8.84
C ILE A 6 4.85 -0.37 10.27
N HIS A 7 3.88 -0.24 11.19
CA HIS A 7 4.14 0.00 12.60
C HIS A 7 3.93 -1.28 13.39
N VAL A 8 5.02 -1.90 13.84
CA VAL A 8 4.99 -3.11 14.66
C VAL A 8 4.92 -2.71 16.13
N ILE A 9 3.86 -3.17 16.80
CA ILE A 9 3.58 -2.86 18.21
C ILE A 9 3.65 -4.13 19.02
N ARG A 10 4.38 -4.10 20.12
CA ARG A 10 4.44 -5.19 21.08
C ARG A 10 3.10 -5.35 21.81
N ASN A 11 2.54 -6.56 21.77
CA ASN A 11 1.32 -6.93 22.48
C ASN A 11 1.46 -8.26 23.22
N PHE A 12 2.63 -8.49 23.78
CA PHE A 12 2.95 -9.65 24.60
C PHE A 12 3.71 -9.21 25.86
N THR A 13 3.61 -10.03 26.92
CA THR A 13 4.35 -9.82 28.17
C THR A 13 5.69 -10.51 28.11
N GLU A 14 6.72 -9.88 28.64
CA GLU A 14 8.05 -10.43 28.74
C GLU A 14 8.64 -10.14 30.12
N PHE A 15 9.31 -11.15 30.71
CA PHE A 15 9.90 -11.00 32.03
C PHE A 15 10.88 -9.84 32.10
N GLY A 16 10.67 -8.94 33.06
CA GLY A 16 11.50 -7.73 33.25
C GLY A 16 11.09 -6.53 32.37
N CYS A 17 10.12 -6.69 31.49
CA CYS A 17 9.55 -5.59 30.70
C CYS A 17 8.26 -5.05 31.32
N LYS A 18 7.93 -3.79 30.98
CA LYS A 18 6.61 -3.22 31.32
C LYS A 18 5.52 -3.92 30.53
N GLU A 19 4.31 -3.95 31.11
CA GLU A 19 3.12 -4.39 30.40
C GLU A 19 2.95 -3.65 29.05
N PRO A 20 2.47 -4.32 28.00
CA PRO A 20 2.26 -3.69 26.70
C PRO A 20 1.13 -2.65 26.78
N GLU A 21 1.35 -1.51 26.15
CA GLU A 21 0.35 -0.43 26.03
C GLU A 21 0.13 -0.10 24.54
N PRO A 22 -0.48 -0.99 23.74
CA PRO A 22 -0.49 -0.90 22.28
C PRO A 22 -1.03 0.42 21.74
N TYR A 23 -2.08 0.97 22.34
CA TYR A 23 -2.64 2.26 21.92
C TYR A 23 -1.67 3.42 22.20
N ASN A 24 -1.07 3.45 23.38
CA ASN A 24 -0.15 4.51 23.76
C ASN A 24 1.12 4.45 22.91
N ASP A 25 1.61 3.25 22.60
CA ASP A 25 2.80 3.06 21.78
C ASP A 25 2.53 3.47 20.32
N PHE A 26 1.35 3.18 19.78
CA PHE A 26 0.94 3.73 18.50
C PHE A 26 0.88 5.26 18.53
N LYS A 27 0.19 5.81 19.53
CA LYS A 27 -0.04 7.25 19.64
C LYS A 27 1.27 8.04 19.72
N LYS A 28 2.27 7.56 20.44
CA LYS A 28 3.60 8.21 20.55
C LYS A 28 4.24 8.42 19.18
N ILE A 29 4.32 7.37 18.35
CA ILE A 29 4.93 7.46 17.02
C ILE A 29 4.10 8.36 16.11
N ASP A 30 2.77 8.25 16.16
CA ASP A 30 1.89 9.08 15.36
C ASP A 30 2.03 10.57 15.69
N GLN A 31 2.16 10.91 16.96
CA GLN A 31 2.44 12.27 17.42
C GLN A 31 3.80 12.79 16.93
N GLU A 32 4.83 11.96 16.89
CA GLU A 32 6.14 12.34 16.32
C GLU A 32 6.03 12.67 14.82
N PHE A 33 5.25 11.90 14.06
CA PHE A 33 4.99 12.20 12.65
C PHE A 33 4.25 13.52 12.48
N ILE A 34 3.21 13.76 13.29
CA ILE A 34 2.44 15.01 13.30
C ILE A 34 3.34 16.20 13.62
N LEU A 35 4.15 16.10 14.67
CA LEU A 35 5.06 17.15 15.09
C LEU A 35 6.13 17.45 14.02
N SER A 36 6.68 16.40 13.42
CA SER A 36 7.64 16.56 12.31
C SER A 36 7.05 17.33 11.14
N ASP A 37 5.82 16.98 10.73
CA ASP A 37 5.15 17.65 9.65
C ASP A 37 4.77 19.09 10.01
N LEU A 38 4.33 19.35 11.24
CA LEU A 38 4.01 20.69 11.72
C LEU A 38 5.24 21.62 11.61
N ILE A 39 6.42 21.14 12.02
CA ILE A 39 7.68 21.90 11.90
C ILE A 39 7.99 22.22 10.43
N VAL A 40 7.77 21.27 9.50
CA VAL A 40 7.99 21.50 8.07
C VAL A 40 7.03 22.58 7.53
N VAL A 41 5.75 22.48 7.90
CA VAL A 41 4.70 23.42 7.48
C VAL A 41 5.02 24.84 8.00
N GLU A 42 5.34 24.97 9.28
CA GLU A 42 5.64 26.29 9.89
C GLU A 42 6.85 26.96 9.24
N LYS A 43 7.96 26.22 9.09
CA LYS A 43 9.16 26.74 8.41
C LYS A 43 8.87 27.18 6.98
N ARG A 44 7.98 26.47 6.28
CA ARG A 44 7.62 26.84 4.91
C ARG A 44 6.76 28.08 4.87
N LEU A 45 5.75 28.21 5.74
CA LEU A 45 4.91 29.40 5.87
C LEU A 45 5.75 30.64 6.19
N GLU A 46 6.66 30.56 7.16
CA GLU A 46 7.59 31.65 7.48
C GLU A 46 8.42 32.08 6.25
N ARG A 47 8.94 31.11 5.50
CA ARG A 47 9.70 31.39 4.28
C ARG A 47 8.86 32.07 3.20
N LEU A 48 7.63 31.62 3.01
CA LEU A 48 6.69 32.23 2.04
C LEU A 48 6.34 33.65 2.43
N GLU A 49 6.15 33.94 3.72
CA GLU A 49 5.94 35.32 4.22
C GLU A 49 7.14 36.23 3.94
N LEU A 50 8.35 35.74 4.19
CA LEU A 50 9.59 36.47 3.90
C LEU A 50 9.73 36.73 2.38
N ASP A 51 9.46 35.77 1.55
CA ASP A 51 9.52 35.86 0.11
C ASP A 51 8.48 36.88 -0.41
N LYS A 52 7.25 36.89 0.16
CA LYS A 52 6.23 37.91 -0.13
C LYS A 52 6.67 39.30 0.25
N LYS A 53 7.27 39.50 1.43
CA LYS A 53 7.84 40.78 1.88
C LYS A 53 8.96 41.27 0.98
N ARG A 54 9.70 40.39 0.32
CA ARG A 54 10.78 40.69 -0.65
C ARG A 54 10.25 40.90 -2.08
N GLY A 55 8.93 40.90 -2.29
CA GLY A 55 8.31 41.10 -3.59
C GLY A 55 8.38 39.88 -4.52
N LYS A 56 8.74 38.71 -4.04
CA LYS A 56 8.71 37.48 -4.85
C LYS A 56 7.27 36.99 -5.02
N LYS A 57 7.02 36.41 -6.17
CA LYS A 57 5.74 35.77 -6.46
C LYS A 57 5.62 34.50 -5.62
N VAL A 58 4.57 34.40 -4.81
CA VAL A 58 4.19 33.21 -4.03
C VAL A 58 2.83 32.75 -4.50
N ASP A 59 2.60 31.41 -4.44
CA ASP A 59 1.30 30.83 -4.81
C ASP A 59 0.33 30.94 -3.60
N PRO A 60 -0.78 31.69 -3.74
CA PRO A 60 -1.75 31.82 -2.65
C PRO A 60 -2.39 30.49 -2.26
N LYS A 61 -2.54 29.56 -3.21
CA LYS A 61 -3.15 28.26 -2.97
C LYS A 61 -2.23 27.36 -2.14
N GLU A 62 -0.90 27.46 -2.34
CA GLU A 62 0.07 26.77 -1.48
C GLU A 62 -0.05 27.24 -0.03
N ILE A 63 -0.14 28.56 0.19
CA ILE A 63 -0.30 29.16 1.52
C ILE A 63 -1.59 28.69 2.17
N GLU A 64 -2.69 28.68 1.44
CA GLU A 64 -3.99 28.22 1.95
C GLU A 64 -3.93 26.76 2.41
N LEU A 65 -3.41 25.85 1.56
CA LEU A 65 -3.28 24.44 1.88
C LEU A 65 -2.35 24.20 3.09
N LEU A 66 -1.22 24.92 3.17
CA LEU A 66 -0.31 24.83 4.31
C LEU A 66 -0.96 25.29 5.63
N ASN A 67 -1.78 26.36 5.59
CA ASN A 67 -2.51 26.80 6.78
C ASN A 67 -3.56 25.76 7.21
N GLN A 68 -4.25 25.13 6.28
CA GLN A 68 -5.17 24.04 6.58
C GLN A 68 -4.42 22.82 7.18
N CYS A 69 -3.25 22.48 6.64
CA CYS A 69 -2.40 21.46 7.23
C CYS A 69 -2.00 21.80 8.66
N LYS A 70 -1.56 23.05 8.89
CA LYS A 70 -1.19 23.54 10.23
C LYS A 70 -2.33 23.35 11.23
N GLU A 71 -3.54 23.81 10.89
CA GLU A 71 -4.73 23.67 11.74
C GLU A 71 -5.02 22.21 12.12
N LYS A 72 -4.91 21.28 11.16
CA LYS A 72 -5.14 19.86 11.43
C LYS A 72 -4.05 19.25 12.31
N LEU A 73 -2.79 19.57 12.03
CA LEU A 73 -1.64 19.07 12.80
C LEU A 73 -1.63 19.62 14.24
N GLU A 74 -1.99 20.90 14.45
CA GLU A 74 -2.14 21.50 15.78
C GLU A 74 -3.26 20.84 16.62
N THR A 75 -4.28 20.27 15.94
CA THR A 75 -5.35 19.49 16.59
C THR A 75 -5.05 18.00 16.68
N GLU A 76 -3.77 17.61 16.56
CA GLU A 76 -3.31 16.21 16.58
C GLU A 76 -4.02 15.32 15.53
N THR A 77 -4.44 15.87 14.39
CA THR A 77 -5.06 15.15 13.31
C THR A 77 -4.01 14.84 12.23
N PRO A 78 -3.63 13.57 12.00
CA PRO A 78 -2.66 13.22 10.97
C PRO A 78 -3.23 13.47 9.57
N LEU A 79 -2.40 13.91 8.63
CA LEU A 79 -2.85 14.32 7.29
C LEU A 79 -3.43 13.16 6.46
N ARG A 80 -3.12 11.90 6.77
CA ARG A 80 -3.75 10.73 6.14
C ARG A 80 -5.26 10.61 6.43
N LYS A 81 -5.76 11.30 7.47
CA LYS A 81 -7.20 11.37 7.78
C LYS A 81 -7.91 12.51 7.05
N VAL A 82 -7.17 13.31 6.31
CA VAL A 82 -7.68 14.43 5.50
C VAL A 82 -7.13 14.28 4.08
N PRO A 83 -7.71 13.37 3.27
CA PRO A 83 -7.17 13.02 1.94
C PRO A 83 -7.00 14.22 1.01
N GLU A 84 -7.84 15.22 1.13
CA GLU A 84 -7.78 16.47 0.33
C GLU A 84 -6.47 17.22 0.56
N LEU A 85 -5.90 17.13 1.78
CA LEU A 85 -4.61 17.71 2.11
C LEU A 85 -3.46 16.73 1.85
N GLY A 86 -3.59 15.49 2.36
CA GLY A 86 -2.53 14.48 2.24
C GLY A 86 -2.18 14.12 0.80
N GLN A 87 -3.14 14.21 -0.13
CA GLN A 87 -2.95 13.88 -1.55
C GLN A 87 -2.86 15.11 -2.46
N ALA A 88 -2.90 16.33 -1.91
CA ALA A 88 -2.85 17.57 -2.68
C ALA A 88 -1.56 17.64 -3.53
N HIS A 89 -1.72 17.84 -4.85
CA HIS A 89 -0.59 17.84 -5.79
C HIS A 89 0.49 18.87 -5.41
N LEU A 90 0.09 20.05 -4.94
CA LEU A 90 1.02 21.12 -4.53
C LEU A 90 1.82 20.75 -3.27
N LEU A 91 1.33 19.80 -2.47
CA LEU A 91 1.97 19.38 -1.23
C LEU A 91 2.82 18.10 -1.34
N ARG A 92 2.81 17.42 -2.49
CA ARG A 92 3.57 16.16 -2.69
C ARG A 92 5.06 16.30 -2.39
N GLY A 93 5.66 17.45 -2.73
CA GLY A 93 7.08 17.71 -2.53
C GLY A 93 7.52 17.78 -1.06
N TYR A 94 6.58 17.94 -0.13
CA TYR A 94 6.88 17.98 1.31
C TYR A 94 7.09 16.60 1.92
N ALA A 95 6.61 15.55 1.27
CA ALA A 95 6.72 14.15 1.71
C ALA A 95 6.28 13.93 3.17
N PHE A 96 5.18 14.57 3.57
CA PHE A 96 4.64 14.53 4.93
C PHE A 96 4.52 13.10 5.46
N LEU A 97 5.05 12.88 6.66
CA LEU A 97 5.05 11.57 7.32
C LEU A 97 3.65 11.16 7.75
N SER A 98 2.90 12.10 8.37
CA SER A 98 1.55 11.84 8.86
C SER A 98 0.52 11.70 7.73
N ALA A 99 0.88 12.04 6.47
CA ALA A 99 0.04 11.82 5.30
C ALA A 99 0.13 10.40 4.73
N LYS A 100 1.16 9.64 5.10
CA LYS A 100 1.38 8.28 4.60
C LYS A 100 0.45 7.28 5.28
N PRO A 101 -0.13 6.33 4.52
CA PRO A 101 -0.89 5.23 5.11
C PRO A 101 -0.07 4.42 6.09
N VAL A 102 -0.71 3.87 7.12
CA VAL A 102 -0.08 3.06 8.15
C VAL A 102 -0.77 1.69 8.24
N LEU A 103 0.01 0.62 8.20
CA LEU A 103 -0.40 -0.72 8.58
C LEU A 103 0.11 -1.01 9.99
N VAL A 104 -0.80 -1.30 10.91
CA VAL A 104 -0.46 -1.62 12.30
C VAL A 104 -0.39 -3.12 12.49
N LEU A 105 0.75 -3.62 12.91
CA LEU A 105 0.98 -5.02 13.23
C LEU A 105 1.10 -5.18 14.75
N PHE A 106 0.13 -5.86 15.37
CA PHE A 106 0.24 -6.25 16.77
C PHE A 106 1.02 -7.55 16.87
N ASN A 107 2.22 -7.49 17.44
CA ASN A 107 3.03 -8.67 17.70
C ASN A 107 2.56 -9.31 19.01
N ASN A 108 1.80 -10.39 18.89
CA ASN A 108 1.20 -11.13 20.00
C ASN A 108 2.09 -12.31 20.43
N ASP A 109 1.75 -12.88 21.59
CA ASP A 109 2.21 -14.21 21.99
C ASP A 109 1.66 -15.29 21.04
N ASP A 110 2.34 -16.41 20.95
CA ASP A 110 2.02 -17.51 20.02
C ASP A 110 0.62 -18.13 20.26
N GLU A 111 0.09 -17.98 21.48
CA GLU A 111 -1.24 -18.50 21.85
C GLU A 111 -2.37 -17.49 21.64
N ASN A 112 -2.08 -16.23 21.26
CA ASN A 112 -3.06 -15.15 21.17
C ASN A 112 -3.27 -14.68 19.71
N ASP A 113 -4.39 -15.07 19.13
CA ASP A 113 -4.80 -14.66 17.76
C ASP A 113 -5.66 -13.38 17.72
N ASN A 114 -6.02 -12.83 18.88
CA ASN A 114 -6.97 -11.74 18.94
C ASN A 114 -6.29 -10.38 18.78
N LEU A 115 -6.97 -9.49 18.06
CA LEU A 115 -6.61 -8.06 18.10
C LEU A 115 -6.81 -7.54 19.53
N PRO A 116 -5.91 -6.69 20.04
CA PRO A 116 -6.11 -6.06 21.34
C PRO A 116 -7.36 -5.17 21.31
N HIS A 117 -8.01 -5.03 22.45
CA HIS A 117 -9.19 -4.16 22.62
C HIS A 117 -8.77 -2.66 22.60
N VAL A 118 -8.49 -2.18 21.41
CA VAL A 118 -8.08 -0.79 21.13
C VAL A 118 -9.00 -0.18 20.05
N ASP A 119 -10.30 -0.20 20.32
CA ASP A 119 -11.36 0.17 19.38
C ASP A 119 -11.08 1.48 18.63
N LYS A 120 -10.56 2.50 19.35
CA LYS A 120 -10.20 3.78 18.75
C LYS A 120 -9.11 3.68 17.66
N LEU A 121 -8.29 2.62 17.67
CA LEU A 121 -7.23 2.40 16.70
C LEU A 121 -7.69 1.47 15.58
N THR A 122 -8.32 0.34 15.95
CA THR A 122 -8.76 -0.69 15.00
C THR A 122 -9.88 -0.20 14.08
N ASP A 123 -10.67 0.77 14.51
CA ASP A 123 -11.72 1.40 13.69
C ASP A 123 -11.15 2.39 12.65
N ILE A 124 -9.95 2.88 12.86
CA ILE A 124 -9.39 3.99 12.09
C ILE A 124 -8.25 3.55 11.17
N GLU A 125 -7.44 2.60 11.60
CA GLU A 125 -6.27 2.11 10.88
C GLU A 125 -6.44 0.66 10.42
N LYS A 126 -5.69 0.26 9.40
CA LYS A 126 -5.58 -1.15 9.02
C LYS A 126 -4.72 -1.86 10.05
N CYS A 127 -5.30 -2.84 10.73
CA CYS A 127 -4.66 -3.59 11.79
C CYS A 127 -4.63 -5.08 11.49
N MET A 128 -3.58 -5.77 11.93
CA MET A 128 -3.53 -7.24 11.94
C MET A 128 -2.64 -7.74 13.08
N VAL A 129 -2.86 -8.99 13.46
CA VAL A 129 -2.01 -9.71 14.41
C VAL A 129 -0.93 -10.48 13.65
N ILE A 130 0.29 -10.42 14.20
CA ILE A 130 1.40 -11.29 13.84
C ILE A 130 1.91 -12.00 15.09
N LYS A 131 2.52 -13.16 14.91
CA LYS A 131 3.21 -13.93 15.96
C LYS A 131 4.68 -13.99 15.59
N GLY A 132 5.42 -12.93 15.96
CA GLY A 132 6.78 -12.71 15.46
C GLY A 132 7.76 -13.84 15.80
N LYS A 133 7.59 -14.52 16.95
CA LYS A 133 8.41 -15.66 17.34
C LYS A 133 8.14 -16.88 16.45
N LEU A 134 6.87 -17.19 16.23
CA LEU A 134 6.45 -18.28 15.34
C LEU A 134 6.90 -18.04 13.89
N GLU A 135 6.80 -16.81 13.40
CA GLU A 135 7.30 -16.43 12.06
C GLU A 135 8.83 -16.57 11.97
N GLN A 136 9.54 -16.28 13.04
CA GLN A 136 10.99 -16.50 13.11
C GLN A 136 11.34 -17.98 13.05
N GLU A 137 10.60 -18.84 13.72
CA GLU A 137 10.80 -20.30 13.67
C GLU A 137 10.52 -20.83 12.26
N LEU A 138 9.42 -20.41 11.63
CA LEU A 138 9.10 -20.76 10.23
C LEU A 138 10.21 -20.37 9.24
N ALA A 139 10.85 -19.24 9.45
CA ALA A 139 11.91 -18.77 8.56
C ALA A 139 13.20 -19.64 8.59
N TYR A 140 13.37 -20.49 9.60
CA TYR A 140 14.49 -21.44 9.70
C TYR A 140 14.14 -22.85 9.20
N MET A 141 12.88 -23.12 8.86
CA MET A 141 12.40 -24.41 8.38
C MET A 141 12.60 -24.52 6.85
N SER A 142 12.71 -25.76 6.36
CA SER A 142 12.56 -26.02 4.92
C SER A 142 11.12 -25.78 4.48
N GLU A 143 10.89 -25.68 3.16
CA GLU A 143 9.54 -25.47 2.63
C GLU A 143 8.56 -26.59 3.01
N GLU A 144 9.05 -27.84 3.06
CA GLU A 144 8.25 -29.00 3.47
C GLU A 144 7.88 -28.92 4.94
N GLU A 145 8.85 -28.68 5.82
CA GLU A 145 8.64 -28.56 7.27
C GLU A 145 7.71 -27.37 7.59
N ALA A 146 7.89 -26.21 6.92
CA ALA A 146 7.04 -25.05 7.10
C ALA A 146 5.58 -25.33 6.70
N LYS A 147 5.35 -26.09 5.61
CA LYS A 147 3.99 -26.50 5.21
C LYS A 147 3.33 -27.42 6.23
N GLU A 148 4.05 -28.42 6.72
CA GLU A 148 3.53 -29.34 7.77
C GLU A 148 3.22 -28.56 9.05
N PHE A 149 4.10 -27.66 9.47
CA PHE A 149 3.92 -26.82 10.64
C PHE A 149 2.68 -25.92 10.52
N LEU A 150 2.51 -25.23 9.39
CA LEU A 150 1.35 -24.38 9.15
C LEU A 150 0.03 -25.18 9.18
N LEU A 151 0.03 -26.41 8.65
CA LEU A 151 -1.14 -27.30 8.69
C LEU A 151 -1.46 -27.76 10.12
N GLU A 152 -0.47 -28.13 10.91
CA GLU A 152 -0.64 -28.56 12.31
C GLU A 152 -1.25 -27.45 13.17
N PHE A 153 -0.83 -26.21 12.96
CA PHE A 153 -1.35 -25.05 13.69
C PHE A 153 -2.57 -24.37 13.03
N ASN A 154 -3.17 -24.99 11.99
CA ASN A 154 -4.30 -24.43 11.22
C ASN A 154 -4.05 -23.00 10.69
N ILE A 155 -2.80 -22.68 10.35
CA ILE A 155 -2.42 -21.39 9.79
C ILE A 155 -2.47 -21.48 8.27
N THR A 156 -3.32 -20.69 7.64
CA THR A 156 -3.56 -20.73 6.19
C THR A 156 -2.47 -20.06 5.36
N SER A 157 -1.72 -19.11 5.95
CA SER A 157 -0.63 -18.38 5.29
C SER A 157 0.29 -17.74 6.31
N SER A 158 1.55 -17.56 5.95
CA SER A 158 2.54 -16.87 6.79
C SER A 158 2.12 -15.42 7.09
N ALA A 159 2.62 -14.83 8.17
CA ALA A 159 2.39 -13.42 8.43
C ALA A 159 3.02 -12.55 7.33
N MET A 160 4.14 -12.98 6.75
CA MET A 160 4.79 -12.29 5.65
C MET A 160 3.86 -12.14 4.44
N ASP A 161 3.22 -13.23 3.99
CA ASP A 161 2.27 -13.19 2.86
C ASP A 161 1.09 -12.27 3.16
N ARG A 162 0.55 -12.35 4.38
CA ARG A 162 -0.56 -11.51 4.83
C ARG A 162 -0.16 -10.02 4.87
N VAL A 163 1.04 -9.70 5.38
CA VAL A 163 1.56 -8.33 5.43
C VAL A 163 1.76 -7.76 4.02
N ILE A 164 2.34 -8.55 3.10
CA ILE A 164 2.50 -8.15 1.70
C ILE A 164 1.14 -7.85 1.09
N LYS A 165 0.17 -8.77 1.20
CA LYS A 165 -1.18 -8.59 0.67
C LYS A 165 -1.87 -7.34 1.24
N MET A 166 -1.80 -7.14 2.55
CA MET A 166 -2.38 -5.96 3.19
C MET A 166 -1.68 -4.66 2.80
N SER A 167 -0.36 -4.69 2.59
CA SER A 167 0.41 -3.53 2.10
C SER A 167 -0.02 -3.14 0.69
N TYR A 168 -0.22 -4.11 -0.21
CA TYR A 168 -0.79 -3.86 -1.54
C TYR A 168 -2.18 -3.23 -1.46
N GLN A 169 -3.07 -3.78 -0.63
CA GLN A 169 -4.41 -3.23 -0.42
C GLN A 169 -4.37 -1.82 0.18
N LEU A 170 -3.48 -1.56 1.15
CA LEU A 170 -3.32 -0.26 1.79
C LEU A 170 -2.88 0.82 0.78
N LEU A 171 -1.99 0.45 -0.12
CA LEU A 171 -1.47 1.33 -1.17
C LEU A 171 -2.37 1.40 -2.40
N GLY A 172 -3.46 0.63 -2.44
CA GLY A 172 -4.33 0.52 -3.62
C GLY A 172 -3.57 -0.01 -4.83
N LEU A 173 -2.73 -1.04 -4.63
CA LEU A 173 -1.98 -1.70 -5.68
C LEU A 173 -2.66 -3.00 -6.10
N ILE A 174 -2.56 -3.30 -7.38
CA ILE A 174 -2.95 -4.57 -8.00
C ILE A 174 -1.81 -5.07 -8.89
N SER A 175 -1.86 -6.34 -9.26
CA SER A 175 -0.90 -6.93 -10.19
C SER A 175 -1.60 -7.49 -11.42
N PHE A 176 -1.05 -7.24 -12.60
CA PHE A 176 -1.41 -7.96 -13.81
C PHE A 176 -0.20 -8.70 -14.36
N PHE A 177 -0.42 -9.66 -15.24
CA PHE A 177 0.63 -10.52 -15.79
C PHE A 177 0.77 -10.35 -17.28
N THR A 178 2.00 -10.42 -17.76
CA THR A 178 2.31 -10.68 -19.16
C THR A 178 2.94 -12.06 -19.29
N VAL A 179 2.50 -12.82 -20.29
CA VAL A 179 2.99 -14.18 -20.55
C VAL A 179 3.60 -14.20 -21.94
N GLY A 180 4.92 -14.37 -22.01
CA GLY A 180 5.69 -14.63 -23.23
C GLY A 180 6.01 -16.12 -23.38
N GLU A 181 6.76 -16.48 -24.43
CA GLU A 181 7.23 -17.85 -24.63
C GLU A 181 8.25 -18.25 -23.55
N ASP A 182 9.09 -17.30 -23.14
CA ASP A 182 10.23 -17.56 -22.24
C ASP A 182 10.04 -16.97 -20.83
N GLU A 183 9.05 -16.08 -20.61
CA GLU A 183 8.91 -15.34 -19.36
C GLU A 183 7.44 -15.09 -18.98
N VAL A 184 7.15 -15.32 -17.71
CA VAL A 184 5.92 -14.80 -17.05
C VAL A 184 6.34 -13.69 -16.11
N LYS A 185 5.76 -12.50 -16.29
CA LYS A 185 6.11 -11.32 -15.48
C LYS A 185 4.91 -10.67 -14.87
N ALA A 186 4.99 -10.42 -13.55
CA ALA A 186 4.01 -9.63 -12.81
C ALA A 186 4.38 -8.14 -12.88
N TRP A 187 3.37 -7.30 -13.11
CA TRP A 187 3.47 -5.85 -13.15
C TRP A 187 2.56 -5.24 -12.11
N THR A 188 3.13 -4.47 -11.20
CA THR A 188 2.38 -3.79 -10.16
C THR A 188 1.92 -2.42 -10.65
N ILE A 189 0.60 -2.16 -10.53
CA ILE A 189 -0.02 -0.90 -10.93
C ILE A 189 -0.98 -0.40 -9.84
N LYS A 190 -1.41 0.86 -9.96
CA LYS A 190 -2.50 1.38 -9.12
C LYS A 190 -3.84 0.76 -9.55
N LYS A 191 -4.69 0.47 -8.58
CA LYS A 191 -6.08 0.10 -8.82
C LYS A 191 -6.77 1.17 -9.67
N ASP A 192 -7.72 0.75 -10.49
CA ASP A 192 -8.47 1.60 -11.41
C ASP A 192 -7.64 2.19 -12.57
N MET A 193 -6.41 1.70 -12.80
CA MET A 193 -5.59 2.11 -13.94
C MET A 193 -6.15 1.56 -15.25
N GLN A 194 -6.16 2.40 -16.29
CA GLN A 194 -6.60 1.99 -17.63
C GLN A 194 -5.52 1.19 -18.36
N ALA A 195 -5.94 0.28 -19.25
CA ALA A 195 -5.05 -0.61 -20.01
C ALA A 195 -3.97 0.14 -20.81
N MET A 196 -4.28 1.31 -21.36
CA MET A 196 -3.28 2.13 -22.05
C MET A 196 -2.18 2.64 -21.11
N ASP A 197 -2.54 3.02 -19.89
CA ASP A 197 -1.59 3.49 -18.89
C ASP A 197 -0.79 2.32 -18.31
N ALA A 198 -1.44 1.20 -18.06
CA ALA A 198 -0.78 -0.06 -17.66
C ALA A 198 0.23 -0.55 -18.70
N ALA A 199 -0.06 -0.41 -19.99
CA ALA A 199 0.90 -0.65 -21.07
C ALA A 199 2.14 0.25 -20.96
N GLY A 200 1.95 1.48 -20.47
CA GLY A 200 3.03 2.45 -20.23
C GLY A 200 3.99 2.06 -19.12
N GLU A 201 3.51 1.34 -18.10
CA GLU A 201 4.35 0.81 -17.03
C GLU A 201 5.31 -0.29 -17.53
N ILE A 202 4.96 -0.97 -18.63
CA ILE A 202 5.86 -1.93 -19.28
C ILE A 202 6.89 -1.17 -20.11
N HIS A 203 6.44 -0.33 -21.04
CA HIS A 203 7.29 0.50 -21.89
C HIS A 203 6.52 1.64 -22.55
N SER A 204 7.14 2.82 -22.64
CA SER A 204 6.52 4.01 -23.25
C SER A 204 6.08 3.81 -24.69
N ASP A 205 6.76 2.96 -25.45
CA ASP A 205 6.43 2.71 -26.86
C ASP A 205 5.20 1.82 -27.00
N ILE A 206 4.97 0.87 -26.07
CA ILE A 206 3.74 0.08 -26.04
C ILE A 206 2.52 1.00 -25.80
N LYS A 207 2.66 1.97 -24.86
CA LYS A 207 1.63 3.00 -24.64
C LYS A 207 1.36 3.83 -25.89
N LYS A 208 2.41 4.33 -26.56
CA LYS A 208 2.27 5.15 -27.77
C LYS A 208 1.64 4.39 -28.93
N GLY A 209 2.08 3.16 -29.13
CA GLY A 209 1.57 2.29 -30.21
C GLY A 209 0.33 1.49 -29.88
N PHE A 210 -0.29 1.68 -28.71
CA PHE A 210 -1.39 0.84 -28.22
C PHE A 210 -2.55 0.74 -29.20
N ILE A 211 -2.91 -0.50 -29.56
CA ILE A 211 -4.04 -0.83 -30.45
C ILE A 211 -5.16 -1.47 -29.62
N ARG A 212 -4.88 -2.58 -28.94
CA ARG A 212 -5.83 -3.38 -28.14
C ARG A 212 -5.07 -4.13 -27.04
N ALA A 213 -5.80 -4.55 -26.00
CA ALA A 213 -5.36 -5.51 -25.01
C ALA A 213 -6.17 -6.81 -25.19
N GLU A 214 -5.51 -7.96 -25.33
CA GLU A 214 -6.15 -9.26 -25.11
C GLU A 214 -6.05 -9.56 -23.62
N VAL A 215 -7.21 -9.70 -22.98
CA VAL A 215 -7.30 -9.88 -21.52
C VAL A 215 -7.92 -11.25 -21.23
N LEU A 216 -7.31 -11.97 -20.31
CA LEU A 216 -7.79 -13.24 -19.77
C LEU A 216 -7.66 -13.18 -18.25
N ALA A 217 -8.77 -13.38 -17.53
CA ALA A 217 -8.73 -13.46 -16.07
C ALA A 217 -7.95 -14.72 -15.62
N TYR A 218 -7.24 -14.61 -14.50
CA TYR A 218 -6.45 -15.72 -13.95
C TYR A 218 -7.30 -16.97 -13.67
N ASP A 219 -8.49 -16.78 -13.09
CA ASP A 219 -9.40 -17.86 -12.77
C ASP A 219 -9.89 -18.58 -14.07
N ASP A 220 -10.18 -17.82 -15.12
CA ASP A 220 -10.58 -18.38 -16.42
C ASP A 220 -9.46 -19.20 -17.08
N LEU A 221 -8.18 -18.78 -16.90
CA LEU A 221 -7.04 -19.56 -17.35
C LEU A 221 -6.90 -20.86 -16.58
N THR A 222 -7.08 -20.80 -15.26
CA THR A 222 -6.98 -21.97 -14.37
C THR A 222 -8.06 -23.00 -14.71
N ASP A 223 -9.30 -22.56 -14.95
CA ASP A 223 -10.42 -23.38 -15.34
C ASP A 223 -10.29 -23.96 -16.75
N ALA A 224 -9.63 -23.24 -17.64
CA ALA A 224 -9.40 -23.70 -19.01
C ALA A 224 -8.17 -24.61 -19.13
N GLY A 225 -7.21 -24.49 -18.23
CA GLY A 225 -5.93 -25.20 -18.21
C GLY A 225 -4.90 -24.65 -19.19
N THR A 226 -5.28 -24.09 -20.32
CA THR A 226 -4.37 -23.45 -21.29
C THR A 226 -5.01 -22.21 -21.93
N TYR A 227 -4.15 -21.28 -22.37
CA TYR A 227 -4.59 -20.07 -23.08
C TYR A 227 -5.42 -20.39 -24.34
N ASN A 228 -5.05 -21.44 -25.09
CA ASN A 228 -5.77 -21.85 -26.29
C ASN A 228 -7.17 -22.38 -25.97
N GLU A 229 -7.33 -23.13 -24.89
CA GLU A 229 -8.65 -23.60 -24.45
C GLU A 229 -9.51 -22.45 -23.90
N ALA A 230 -8.93 -21.51 -23.17
CA ALA A 230 -9.61 -20.29 -22.75
C ALA A 230 -10.13 -19.49 -23.96
N ARG A 231 -9.31 -19.35 -25.00
CA ARG A 231 -9.71 -18.70 -26.27
C ARG A 231 -10.85 -19.42 -26.96
N LYS A 232 -10.85 -20.76 -27.02
CA LYS A 232 -11.94 -21.56 -27.56
C LYS A 232 -13.24 -21.44 -26.77
N LYS A 233 -13.10 -21.32 -25.43
CA LYS A 233 -14.24 -21.09 -24.52
C LYS A 233 -14.78 -19.65 -24.63
N GLY A 234 -14.06 -18.74 -25.29
CA GLY A 234 -14.47 -17.35 -25.47
C GLY A 234 -14.25 -16.45 -24.26
N THR A 235 -13.41 -16.87 -23.29
CA THR A 235 -13.10 -16.10 -22.08
C THR A 235 -11.98 -15.07 -22.30
N VAL A 236 -11.25 -15.13 -23.42
CA VAL A 236 -10.30 -14.11 -23.84
C VAL A 236 -11.03 -12.95 -24.47
N SER A 237 -11.00 -11.78 -23.85
CA SER A 237 -11.62 -10.56 -24.37
C SER A 237 -10.61 -9.67 -25.12
N LEU A 238 -11.12 -8.82 -26.02
CA LEU A 238 -10.37 -7.80 -26.76
C LEU A 238 -10.79 -6.41 -26.26
N GLU A 239 -9.96 -5.80 -25.45
CA GLU A 239 -10.27 -4.58 -24.73
C GLU A 239 -9.63 -3.34 -25.37
N GLY A 240 -10.26 -2.20 -25.15
CA GLY A 240 -9.79 -0.89 -25.61
C GLY A 240 -8.90 -0.17 -24.60
N LYS A 241 -8.49 1.05 -24.96
CA LYS A 241 -7.61 1.91 -24.16
C LYS A 241 -8.13 2.20 -22.74
N THR A 242 -9.45 2.29 -22.59
CA THR A 242 -10.15 2.67 -21.36
C THR A 242 -10.57 1.49 -20.49
N TYR A 243 -10.21 0.27 -20.86
CA TYR A 243 -10.43 -0.90 -20.01
C TYR A 243 -9.74 -0.70 -18.67
N ILE A 244 -10.44 -0.92 -17.57
CA ILE A 244 -9.88 -0.87 -16.22
C ILE A 244 -9.30 -2.24 -15.91
N VAL A 245 -7.98 -2.27 -15.71
CA VAL A 245 -7.26 -3.51 -15.41
C VAL A 245 -7.69 -4.04 -14.05
N ALA A 246 -8.04 -5.32 -14.00
CA ALA A 246 -8.37 -6.05 -12.79
C ALA A 246 -7.13 -6.75 -12.19
N ASP A 247 -7.18 -7.01 -10.88
CA ASP A 247 -6.13 -7.78 -10.21
C ASP A 247 -6.13 -9.23 -10.72
N GLY A 248 -4.96 -9.73 -11.12
CA GLY A 248 -4.81 -11.06 -11.70
C GLY A 248 -5.05 -11.15 -13.21
N ASP A 249 -5.36 -10.05 -13.90
CA ASP A 249 -5.49 -10.09 -15.36
C ASP A 249 -4.19 -10.55 -16.04
N ILE A 250 -4.32 -11.44 -17.02
CA ILE A 250 -3.24 -11.83 -17.93
C ILE A 250 -3.47 -11.06 -19.23
N ILE A 251 -2.52 -10.15 -19.55
CA ILE A 251 -2.71 -9.20 -20.65
C ILE A 251 -1.63 -9.35 -21.71
N ASN A 252 -2.06 -9.48 -22.96
CA ASN A 252 -1.20 -9.37 -24.13
C ASN A 252 -1.55 -8.08 -24.88
N PHE A 253 -0.64 -7.09 -24.83
CA PHE A 253 -0.81 -5.81 -25.50
C PHE A 253 -0.46 -5.92 -26.99
N ARG A 254 -1.41 -5.57 -27.85
CA ARG A 254 -1.20 -5.40 -29.28
C ARG A 254 -0.87 -3.95 -29.56
N PHE A 255 0.28 -3.70 -30.10
CA PHE A 255 0.78 -2.35 -30.39
C PHE A 255 1.53 -2.32 -31.72
N ASN A 256 1.65 -1.12 -32.28
CA ASN A 256 2.43 -0.87 -33.49
C ASN A 256 3.45 0.24 -33.17
N VAL A 257 4.73 0.00 -33.47
CA VAL A 257 5.83 0.95 -33.27
C VAL A 257 6.19 1.61 -34.58
#